data_7dcd5c476c62df47e005161959638a0e
#
_entry.id   7dcd5c476c62df47e005161959638a0e
#
_cell.length_a   1.000
_cell.length_b   1.000
_cell.length_c   1.000
_cell.angle_alpha   90.00
_cell.angle_beta   90.00
_cell.angle_gamma   90.00
#
_symmetry.space_group_name_H-M   'P 1'
#
loop_
_entity.id
_entity.type
_entity.pdbx_description
1 polymer ?
#
loop_
_entity_poly.entity_id
_entity_poly.type
_entity_poly.pdbx_seq_one_letter_code
_entity_poly.pdbx_strand_id
1 'polypeptide(L)'
;LNHRDAENLTFELLETWSTFNHYAKEAQTFKNPEDVHQARIRLRKLITFAKLVDQTEEPIYLIWKRLMAAFGQVRDLDVQLSQQAVTSPIEQLFAEHLALQLQGKRATLLETMHLLISDELDRSVRRFLAGRLTKQLKRIDEKDLLQTAEKRFDKKKLHYEKVQHKEGNKRIQMMHELRLATKFYRYTVEYLRPYTDFPKSSVDRLKRIQTQLGDINDTYNRLDRWRLFSVPDDQLAQQQKEITRLEKKLSKLLDQLSFD
;
A
#
# COMPACT_ATOMS: atom_id res chain seq x y z
N LEU A 1 -16.27 -5.67 -20.55
CA LEU A 1 -17.33 -5.95 -19.57
C LEU A 1 -18.71 -5.74 -20.22
N ASN A 2 -19.64 -6.67 -20.02
CA ASN A 2 -21.02 -6.45 -20.45
C ASN A 2 -21.69 -5.36 -19.59
N HIS A 3 -22.90 -4.92 -20.00
CA HIS A 3 -23.59 -3.81 -19.33
C HIS A 3 -23.87 -4.08 -17.85
N ARG A 4 -24.32 -5.29 -17.52
CA ARG A 4 -24.64 -5.72 -16.15
C ARG A 4 -23.39 -5.80 -15.26
N ASP A 5 -22.29 -6.34 -15.79
CA ASP A 5 -21.04 -6.45 -15.05
C ASP A 5 -20.42 -5.09 -14.76
N ALA A 6 -20.50 -4.16 -15.72
CA ALA A 6 -20.05 -2.78 -15.52
C ALA A 6 -20.87 -2.07 -14.43
N GLU A 7 -22.17 -2.32 -14.33
CA GLU A 7 -23.03 -1.77 -13.27
C GLU A 7 -22.74 -2.39 -11.90
N ASN A 8 -22.58 -3.72 -11.84
CA ASN A 8 -22.21 -4.42 -10.61
C ASN A 8 -20.86 -3.90 -10.07
N LEU A 9 -19.88 -3.77 -10.96
CA LEU A 9 -18.56 -3.26 -10.57
C LEU A 9 -18.63 -1.79 -10.10
N THR A 10 -19.46 -0.97 -10.75
CA THR A 10 -19.73 0.40 -10.31
C THR A 10 -20.33 0.42 -8.90
N PHE A 11 -21.29 -0.47 -8.63
CA PHE A 11 -21.88 -0.60 -7.30
C PHE A 11 -20.82 -0.96 -6.24
N GLU A 12 -19.97 -1.96 -6.53
CA GLU A 12 -18.87 -2.33 -5.63
C GLU A 12 -17.89 -1.17 -5.35
N LEU A 13 -17.63 -0.31 -6.34
CA LEU A 13 -16.80 0.86 -6.16
C LEU A 13 -17.47 1.95 -5.31
N LEU A 14 -18.78 2.15 -5.48
CA LEU A 14 -19.56 3.04 -4.61
C LEU A 14 -19.59 2.56 -3.15
N GLU A 15 -19.77 1.26 -2.93
CA GLU A 15 -19.68 0.62 -1.62
C GLU A 15 -18.25 0.76 -1.03
N THR A 16 -17.22 0.60 -1.86
CA THR A 16 -15.82 0.80 -1.45
C THR A 16 -15.58 2.25 -0.98
N TRP A 17 -16.16 3.24 -1.67
CA TRP A 17 -16.09 4.64 -1.29
C TRP A 17 -16.87 4.93 0.00
N SER A 18 -18.10 4.42 0.13
CA SER A 18 -18.90 4.56 1.35
C SER A 18 -18.18 3.94 2.57
N THR A 19 -17.60 2.77 2.39
CA THR A 19 -16.81 2.09 3.44
C THR A 19 -15.53 2.86 3.78
N PHE A 20 -14.88 3.49 2.78
CA PHE A 20 -13.76 4.40 3.04
C PHE A 20 -14.19 5.55 3.97
N ASN A 21 -15.29 6.24 3.65
CA ASN A 21 -15.79 7.36 4.46
C ASN A 21 -16.09 6.94 5.89
N HIS A 22 -16.68 5.75 6.09
CA HIS A 22 -16.91 5.19 7.42
C HIS A 22 -15.60 5.03 8.19
N TYR A 23 -14.61 4.31 7.64
CA TYR A 23 -13.34 4.08 8.33
C TYR A 23 -12.50 5.35 8.47
N ALA A 24 -12.59 6.29 7.53
CA ALA A 24 -11.94 7.59 7.66
C ALA A 24 -12.49 8.38 8.85
N LYS A 25 -13.80 8.32 9.10
CA LYS A 25 -14.43 8.94 10.27
C LYS A 25 -13.98 8.28 11.57
N GLU A 26 -14.01 6.94 11.67
CA GLU A 26 -13.55 6.21 12.85
C GLU A 26 -12.06 6.45 13.13
N ALA A 27 -11.23 6.52 12.08
CA ALA A 27 -9.80 6.76 12.18
C ALA A 27 -9.43 8.11 12.81
N GLN A 28 -10.34 9.09 12.85
CA GLN A 28 -10.08 10.40 13.48
C GLN A 28 -9.79 10.29 14.98
N THR A 29 -10.31 9.27 15.63
CA THR A 29 -10.09 9.04 17.06
C THR A 29 -8.78 8.33 17.39
N PHE A 30 -8.17 7.66 16.41
CA PHE A 30 -6.99 6.78 16.54
C PHE A 30 -7.11 5.72 17.65
N LYS A 31 -8.33 5.38 18.08
CA LYS A 31 -8.56 4.36 19.10
C LYS A 31 -8.22 2.97 18.60
N ASN A 32 -8.50 2.70 17.33
CA ASN A 32 -8.23 1.44 16.68
C ASN A 32 -7.36 1.65 15.44
N PRO A 33 -6.08 1.18 15.42
CA PRO A 33 -5.20 1.29 14.25
C PRO A 33 -5.74 0.58 13.01
N GLU A 34 -6.69 -0.35 13.19
CA GLU A 34 -7.33 -1.05 12.07
C GLU A 34 -8.19 -0.11 11.23
N ASP A 35 -8.76 0.95 11.79
CA ASP A 35 -9.57 1.91 11.02
C ASP A 35 -8.72 2.65 9.98
N VAL A 36 -7.52 3.08 10.35
CA VAL A 36 -6.51 3.63 9.42
C VAL A 36 -6.14 2.61 8.34
N HIS A 37 -5.96 1.36 8.73
CA HIS A 37 -5.64 0.28 7.80
C HIS A 37 -6.76 0.02 6.79
N GLN A 38 -8.00 -0.08 7.25
CA GLN A 38 -9.18 -0.32 6.41
C GLN A 38 -9.46 0.85 5.47
N ALA A 39 -9.39 2.10 5.95
CA ALA A 39 -9.50 3.28 5.09
C ALA A 39 -8.44 3.24 3.95
N ARG A 40 -7.20 2.90 4.27
CA ARG A 40 -6.12 2.76 3.30
C ARG A 40 -6.34 1.65 2.28
N ILE A 41 -6.89 0.50 2.69
CA ILE A 41 -7.25 -0.58 1.78
C ILE A 41 -8.29 -0.10 0.75
N ARG A 42 -9.34 0.60 1.19
CA ARG A 42 -10.40 1.10 0.30
C ARG A 42 -9.87 2.13 -0.68
N LEU A 43 -9.08 3.11 -0.23
CA LEU A 43 -8.43 4.08 -1.13
C LEU A 43 -7.53 3.39 -2.16
N ARG A 44 -6.76 2.39 -1.73
CA ARG A 44 -5.89 1.65 -2.64
C ARG A 44 -6.69 0.95 -3.73
N LYS A 45 -7.82 0.36 -3.38
CA LYS A 45 -8.73 -0.24 -4.34
C LYS A 45 -9.18 0.77 -5.37
N LEU A 46 -9.72 1.93 -4.95
CA LEU A 46 -10.18 3.00 -5.84
C LEU A 46 -9.07 3.54 -6.75
N ILE A 47 -7.88 3.80 -6.19
CA ILE A 47 -6.70 4.27 -6.92
C ILE A 47 -6.24 3.23 -7.97
N THR A 48 -6.22 1.94 -7.59
CA THR A 48 -5.85 0.87 -8.53
C THR A 48 -6.81 0.83 -9.68
N PHE A 49 -8.10 0.94 -9.38
CA PHE A 49 -9.14 0.88 -10.38
C PHE A 49 -9.11 2.09 -11.33
N ALA A 50 -8.96 3.31 -10.81
CA ALA A 50 -8.79 4.51 -11.64
C ALA A 50 -7.57 4.40 -12.58
N LYS A 51 -6.46 3.82 -12.10
CA LYS A 51 -5.30 3.52 -12.94
C LYS A 51 -5.59 2.50 -14.02
N LEU A 52 -6.36 1.48 -13.69
CA LEU A 52 -6.66 0.38 -14.59
C LEU A 52 -7.46 0.86 -15.81
N VAL A 53 -8.35 1.84 -15.60
CA VAL A 53 -9.20 2.41 -16.65
C VAL A 53 -8.71 3.78 -17.15
N ASP A 54 -7.43 4.10 -16.91
CA ASP A 54 -6.75 5.30 -17.40
C ASP A 54 -7.43 6.63 -16.98
N GLN A 55 -7.85 6.71 -15.71
CA GLN A 55 -8.47 7.88 -15.11
C GLN A 55 -7.53 8.56 -14.09
N THR A 56 -6.24 8.64 -14.40
CA THR A 56 -5.22 9.20 -13.49
C THR A 56 -5.13 10.73 -13.51
N GLU A 57 -5.66 11.36 -14.55
CA GLU A 57 -5.69 12.83 -14.71
C GLU A 57 -6.89 13.48 -13.99
N GLU A 58 -7.80 12.67 -13.45
CA GLU A 58 -8.97 13.18 -12.74
C GLU A 58 -8.58 13.87 -11.42
N PRO A 59 -9.13 15.03 -11.08
CA PRO A 59 -8.87 15.71 -9.81
C PRO A 59 -9.13 14.81 -8.59
N ILE A 60 -10.17 13.98 -8.66
CA ILE A 60 -10.53 12.99 -7.63
C ILE A 60 -9.39 12.00 -7.39
N TYR A 61 -8.72 11.54 -8.45
CA TYR A 61 -7.57 10.64 -8.32
C TYR A 61 -6.42 11.30 -7.54
N LEU A 62 -6.13 12.56 -7.79
CA LEU A 62 -5.09 13.30 -7.06
C LEU A 62 -5.45 13.47 -5.58
N ILE A 63 -6.72 13.72 -5.27
CA ILE A 63 -7.23 13.79 -3.88
C ILE A 63 -7.04 12.42 -3.20
N TRP A 64 -7.45 11.33 -3.83
CA TRP A 64 -7.24 9.99 -3.30
C TRP A 64 -5.75 9.67 -3.07
N LYS A 65 -4.86 10.14 -3.94
CA LYS A 65 -3.41 9.98 -3.77
C LYS A 65 -2.88 10.72 -2.55
N ARG A 66 -3.36 11.95 -2.30
CA ARG A 66 -2.98 12.73 -1.12
C ARG A 66 -3.48 12.06 0.16
N LEU A 67 -4.74 11.67 0.21
CA LEU A 67 -5.31 10.91 1.32
C LEU A 67 -4.53 9.60 1.56
N MET A 68 -4.27 8.83 0.51
CA MET A 68 -3.50 7.58 0.60
C MET A 68 -2.10 7.80 1.19
N ALA A 69 -1.42 8.91 0.85
CA ALA A 69 -0.11 9.23 1.39
C ALA A 69 -0.19 9.54 2.89
N ALA A 70 -1.17 10.35 3.32
CA ALA A 70 -1.36 10.70 4.73
C ALA A 70 -1.73 9.48 5.59
N PHE A 71 -2.72 8.69 5.19
CA PHE A 71 -3.05 7.41 5.85
C PHE A 71 -1.87 6.43 5.84
N GLY A 72 -1.05 6.45 4.77
CA GLY A 72 0.14 5.62 4.64
C GLY A 72 1.18 5.92 5.70
N GLN A 73 1.48 7.19 5.94
CA GLN A 73 2.48 7.61 6.93
C GLN A 73 2.10 7.19 8.35
N VAL A 74 0.82 7.29 8.73
CA VAL A 74 0.32 6.81 10.03
C VAL A 74 0.45 5.30 10.11
N ARG A 75 -0.09 4.56 9.11
CA ARG A 75 -0.07 3.09 9.13
C ARG A 75 1.33 2.50 9.16
N ASP A 76 2.27 3.09 8.45
CA ASP A 76 3.66 2.59 8.42
C ASP A 76 4.34 2.72 9.80
N LEU A 77 3.98 3.73 10.60
CA LEU A 77 4.45 3.87 11.99
C LEU A 77 3.68 2.98 12.96
N ASP A 78 2.36 2.85 12.83
CA ASP A 78 1.56 1.92 13.65
C ASP A 78 2.09 0.47 13.52
N VAL A 79 2.40 0.03 12.30
CA VAL A 79 2.97 -1.31 12.07
C VAL A 79 4.34 -1.44 12.71
N GLN A 80 5.21 -0.46 12.55
CA GLN A 80 6.54 -0.52 13.14
C GLN A 80 6.51 -0.52 14.67
N LEU A 81 5.65 0.30 15.25
CA LEU A 81 5.49 0.37 16.69
C LEU A 81 4.92 -0.93 17.26
N SER A 82 3.92 -1.53 16.61
CA SER A 82 3.34 -2.82 17.02
C SER A 82 4.31 -4.00 16.93
N GLN A 83 5.31 -3.91 16.06
CA GLN A 83 6.35 -4.93 15.88
C GLN A 83 7.62 -4.67 16.71
N GLN A 84 7.68 -3.51 17.42
CA GLN A 84 8.83 -3.15 18.23
C GLN A 84 8.81 -3.93 19.53
N ALA A 85 9.74 -4.88 19.67
CA ALA A 85 10.06 -5.44 20.97
C ALA A 85 10.78 -4.39 21.82
N VAL A 86 10.48 -4.35 23.10
CA VAL A 86 11.13 -3.47 24.07
C VAL A 86 11.76 -4.35 25.14
N THR A 87 13.00 -4.74 24.89
CA THR A 87 13.79 -5.64 25.79
C THR A 87 15.06 -4.97 26.30
N SER A 88 15.36 -3.77 25.80
CA SER A 88 16.56 -3.00 26.17
C SER A 88 16.25 -1.48 26.24
N PRO A 89 17.07 -0.70 26.95
CA PRO A 89 16.90 0.75 27.05
C PRO A 89 16.90 1.45 25.69
N ILE A 90 17.74 1.04 24.74
CA ILE A 90 17.79 1.63 23.41
C ILE A 90 16.51 1.32 22.60
N GLU A 91 15.94 0.12 22.76
CA GLU A 91 14.67 -0.23 22.11
C GLU A 91 13.51 0.59 22.68
N GLN A 92 13.57 0.91 23.98
CA GLN A 92 12.61 1.82 24.62
C GLN A 92 12.71 3.23 24.01
N LEU A 93 13.91 3.80 23.93
CA LEU A 93 14.16 5.11 23.32
C LEU A 93 13.70 5.16 21.87
N PHE A 94 13.94 4.10 21.11
CA PHE A 94 13.50 4.00 19.72
C PHE A 94 11.96 3.91 19.62
N ALA A 95 11.30 3.16 20.51
CA ALA A 95 9.84 3.10 20.56
C ALA A 95 9.22 4.46 20.91
N GLU A 96 9.79 5.19 21.85
CA GLU A 96 9.36 6.56 22.21
C GLU A 96 9.53 7.53 21.04
N HIS A 97 10.66 7.45 20.32
CA HIS A 97 10.89 8.22 19.11
C HIS A 97 9.84 7.92 18.02
N LEU A 98 9.52 6.65 17.77
CA LEU A 98 8.48 6.26 16.84
C LEU A 98 7.09 6.76 17.26
N ALA A 99 6.79 6.70 18.57
CA ALA A 99 5.52 7.19 19.12
C ALA A 99 5.36 8.70 18.92
N LEU A 100 6.43 9.48 19.14
CA LEU A 100 6.43 10.93 18.89
C LEU A 100 6.22 11.24 17.40
N GLN A 101 6.90 10.53 16.50
CA GLN A 101 6.67 10.66 15.05
C GLN A 101 5.24 10.33 14.68
N LEU A 102 4.66 9.28 15.27
CA LEU A 102 3.28 8.87 15.03
C LEU A 102 2.28 9.97 15.42
N GLN A 103 2.48 10.63 16.56
CA GLN A 103 1.63 11.77 16.98
C GLN A 103 1.64 12.88 15.92
N GLY A 104 2.81 13.28 15.42
CA GLY A 104 2.93 14.28 14.37
C GLY A 104 2.24 13.86 13.07
N LYS A 105 2.36 12.58 12.67
CA LYS A 105 1.69 12.06 11.47
C LYS A 105 0.17 11.95 11.63
N ARG A 106 -0.32 11.65 12.82
CA ARG A 106 -1.76 11.67 13.15
C ARG A 106 -2.34 13.08 13.04
N ALA A 107 -1.65 14.10 13.56
CA ALA A 107 -2.06 15.50 13.39
C ALA A 107 -2.15 15.88 11.91
N THR A 108 -1.10 15.59 11.12
CA THR A 108 -1.08 15.84 9.66
C THR A 108 -2.20 15.08 8.93
N LEU A 109 -2.53 13.85 9.35
CA LEU A 109 -3.64 13.10 8.77
C LEU A 109 -4.98 13.79 9.06
N LEU A 110 -5.23 14.24 10.30
CA LEU A 110 -6.45 14.97 10.64
C LEU A 110 -6.61 16.24 9.81
N GLU A 111 -5.57 17.06 9.70
CA GLU A 111 -5.56 18.27 8.87
C GLU A 111 -5.88 17.94 7.41
N THR A 112 -5.23 16.90 6.86
CA THR A 112 -5.46 16.44 5.48
C THR A 112 -6.90 15.99 5.28
N MET A 113 -7.48 15.26 6.23
CA MET A 113 -8.86 14.79 6.17
C MET A 113 -9.85 15.97 6.25
N HIS A 114 -9.66 16.90 7.18
CA HIS A 114 -10.50 18.09 7.30
C HIS A 114 -10.47 18.96 6.03
N LEU A 115 -9.29 19.06 5.39
CA LEU A 115 -9.14 19.83 4.16
C LEU A 115 -9.80 19.15 2.94
N LEU A 116 -9.72 17.84 2.84
CA LEU A 116 -10.05 17.13 1.60
C LEU A 116 -11.38 16.37 1.67
N ILE A 117 -11.79 15.85 2.82
CA ILE A 117 -13.03 15.07 2.95
C ILE A 117 -14.18 16.01 3.26
N SER A 118 -15.07 16.17 2.30
CA SER A 118 -16.25 17.05 2.38
C SER A 118 -17.45 16.40 1.69
N ASP A 119 -18.64 16.93 1.94
CA ASP A 119 -19.87 16.53 1.22
C ASP A 119 -19.76 16.80 -0.28
N GLU A 120 -19.02 17.84 -0.66
CA GLU A 120 -18.77 18.15 -2.07
C GLU A 120 -17.88 17.07 -2.72
N LEU A 121 -16.82 16.63 -2.03
CA LEU A 121 -16.01 15.52 -2.50
C LEU A 121 -16.85 14.26 -2.62
N ASP A 122 -17.68 13.92 -1.62
CA ASP A 122 -18.53 12.73 -1.67
C ASP A 122 -19.46 12.76 -2.89
N ARG A 123 -20.16 13.87 -3.13
CA ARG A 123 -21.01 14.04 -4.33
C ARG A 123 -20.21 13.92 -5.62
N SER A 124 -19.02 14.49 -5.68
CA SER A 124 -18.15 14.47 -6.86
C SER A 124 -17.66 13.05 -7.16
N VAL A 125 -17.24 12.33 -6.13
CA VAL A 125 -16.80 10.92 -6.27
C VAL A 125 -17.94 10.03 -6.74
N ARG A 126 -19.13 10.13 -6.13
CA ARG A 126 -20.31 9.35 -6.54
C ARG A 126 -20.69 9.63 -8.00
N ARG A 127 -20.68 10.90 -8.41
CA ARG A 127 -20.95 11.29 -9.81
C ARG A 127 -19.89 10.74 -10.76
N PHE A 128 -18.62 10.79 -10.39
CA PHE A 128 -17.53 10.23 -11.17
C PHE A 128 -17.66 8.72 -11.33
N LEU A 129 -17.88 7.98 -10.25
CA LEU A 129 -18.03 6.53 -10.26
C LEU A 129 -19.27 6.10 -11.07
N ALA A 130 -20.44 6.67 -10.78
CA ALA A 130 -21.69 6.28 -11.43
C ALA A 130 -21.82 6.78 -12.89
N GLY A 131 -21.09 7.81 -13.26
CA GLY A 131 -21.19 8.42 -14.58
C GLY A 131 -20.04 8.05 -15.52
N ARG A 132 -18.92 8.77 -15.34
CA ARG A 132 -17.78 8.70 -16.25
C ARG A 132 -17.10 7.35 -16.24
N LEU A 133 -16.87 6.82 -15.03
CA LEU A 133 -16.21 5.53 -14.86
C LEU A 133 -17.03 4.38 -15.46
N THR A 134 -18.33 4.33 -15.17
CA THR A 134 -19.21 3.31 -15.71
C THR A 134 -19.24 3.32 -17.26
N LYS A 135 -19.21 4.53 -17.88
CA LYS A 135 -19.12 4.63 -19.35
C LYS A 135 -17.83 4.03 -19.91
N GLN A 136 -16.70 4.22 -19.20
CA GLN A 136 -15.44 3.62 -19.58
C GLN A 136 -15.45 2.09 -19.42
N LEU A 137 -16.00 1.60 -18.31
CA LEU A 137 -16.09 0.16 -18.05
C LEU A 137 -16.85 -0.61 -19.15
N LYS A 138 -17.91 -0.02 -19.68
CA LYS A 138 -18.68 -0.62 -20.78
C LYS A 138 -17.91 -0.75 -22.11
N ARG A 139 -16.75 -0.07 -22.22
CA ARG A 139 -15.92 -0.05 -23.44
C ARG A 139 -14.66 -0.90 -23.32
N ILE A 140 -14.38 -1.46 -22.16
CA ILE A 140 -13.12 -2.14 -21.86
C ILE A 140 -13.34 -3.64 -21.80
N ASP A 141 -12.44 -4.39 -22.44
CA ASP A 141 -12.37 -5.84 -22.29
C ASP A 141 -11.63 -6.19 -20.97
N GLU A 142 -12.25 -7.02 -20.14
CA GLU A 142 -11.67 -7.50 -18.89
C GLU A 142 -10.38 -8.29 -19.09
N LYS A 143 -10.24 -8.99 -20.19
CA LYS A 143 -9.02 -9.74 -20.55
C LYS A 143 -7.86 -8.78 -20.85
N ASP A 144 -8.12 -7.69 -21.56
CA ASP A 144 -7.12 -6.66 -21.85
C ASP A 144 -6.62 -6.01 -20.55
N LEU A 145 -7.51 -5.76 -19.59
CA LEU A 145 -7.14 -5.21 -18.29
C LEU A 145 -6.24 -6.16 -17.49
N LEU A 146 -6.61 -7.45 -17.44
CA LEU A 146 -5.79 -8.48 -16.78
C LEU A 146 -4.42 -8.59 -17.43
N GLN A 147 -4.37 -8.68 -18.76
CA GLN A 147 -3.12 -8.78 -19.52
C GLN A 147 -2.22 -7.54 -19.32
N THR A 148 -2.82 -6.35 -19.25
CA THR A 148 -2.07 -5.11 -18.98
C THR A 148 -1.43 -5.14 -17.59
N ALA A 149 -2.17 -5.59 -16.58
CA ALA A 149 -1.65 -5.70 -15.21
C ALA A 149 -0.56 -6.79 -15.10
N GLU A 150 -0.73 -7.92 -15.77
CA GLU A 150 0.22 -9.01 -15.84
C GLU A 150 1.52 -8.59 -16.54
N LYS A 151 1.45 -8.00 -17.73
CA LYS A 151 2.61 -7.48 -18.45
C LYS A 151 3.42 -6.48 -17.62
N ARG A 152 2.72 -5.64 -16.85
CA ARG A 152 3.37 -4.69 -15.94
C ARG A 152 4.11 -5.41 -14.81
N PHE A 153 3.50 -6.44 -14.21
CA PHE A 153 4.13 -7.26 -13.18
C PHE A 153 5.36 -7.99 -13.75
N ASP A 154 5.24 -8.69 -14.87
CA ASP A 154 6.31 -9.44 -15.51
C ASP A 154 7.51 -8.55 -15.89
N LYS A 155 7.23 -7.36 -16.44
CA LYS A 155 8.27 -6.37 -16.71
C LYS A 155 9.06 -5.99 -15.46
N LYS A 156 8.38 -5.76 -14.32
CA LYS A 156 9.05 -5.38 -13.06
C LYS A 156 9.74 -6.56 -12.40
N LYS A 157 9.20 -7.77 -12.51
CA LYS A 157 9.84 -9.02 -12.11
C LYS A 157 11.15 -9.21 -12.85
N LEU A 158 11.14 -9.13 -14.19
CA LEU A 158 12.34 -9.27 -15.03
C LEU A 158 13.40 -8.19 -14.69
N HIS A 159 12.98 -6.94 -14.40
CA HIS A 159 13.92 -5.90 -13.98
C HIS A 159 14.57 -6.21 -12.63
N TYR A 160 13.79 -6.73 -11.66
CA TYR A 160 14.32 -7.15 -10.37
C TYR A 160 15.29 -8.33 -10.52
N GLU A 161 14.95 -9.36 -11.28
CA GLU A 161 15.80 -10.53 -11.54
C GLU A 161 17.18 -10.16 -12.12
N LYS A 162 17.25 -9.12 -12.97
CA LYS A 162 18.52 -8.60 -13.52
C LYS A 162 19.41 -7.92 -12.47
N VAL A 163 18.86 -7.50 -11.35
CA VAL A 163 19.59 -6.75 -10.31
C VAL A 163 19.60 -7.45 -8.96
N GLN A 164 18.97 -8.62 -8.80
CA GLN A 164 18.83 -9.32 -7.54
C GLN A 164 20.17 -9.68 -6.86
N HIS A 165 21.23 -9.87 -7.66
CA HIS A 165 22.57 -10.17 -7.17
C HIS A 165 23.44 -8.92 -6.99
N LYS A 166 22.91 -7.72 -7.30
CA LYS A 166 23.63 -6.46 -7.11
C LYS A 166 23.42 -5.96 -5.70
N GLU A 167 24.46 -5.46 -5.08
CA GLU A 167 24.37 -4.77 -3.81
C GLU A 167 23.88 -3.33 -3.97
N GLY A 168 23.30 -2.76 -2.90
CA GLY A 168 22.96 -1.35 -2.78
C GLY A 168 21.55 -0.95 -3.20
N ASN A 169 21.37 0.36 -3.33
CA ASN A 169 20.06 1.01 -3.47
C ASN A 169 19.27 0.55 -4.71
N LYS A 170 19.94 0.12 -5.77
CA LYS A 170 19.26 -0.28 -7.02
C LYS A 170 18.42 -1.55 -6.83
N ARG A 171 18.91 -2.55 -6.08
CA ARG A 171 18.14 -3.76 -5.74
C ARG A 171 16.86 -3.39 -4.96
N ILE A 172 17.01 -2.52 -3.96
CA ILE A 172 15.88 -2.09 -3.11
C ILE A 172 14.86 -1.29 -3.92
N GLN A 173 15.31 -0.39 -4.79
CA GLN A 173 14.41 0.37 -5.66
C GLN A 173 13.60 -0.56 -6.58
N MET A 174 14.26 -1.52 -7.24
CA MET A 174 13.57 -2.47 -8.13
C MET A 174 12.62 -3.39 -7.35
N MET A 175 12.98 -3.81 -6.15
CA MET A 175 12.10 -4.55 -5.24
C MET A 175 10.83 -3.71 -4.90
N HIS A 176 11.00 -2.44 -4.56
CA HIS A 176 9.87 -1.55 -4.29
C HIS A 176 8.95 -1.40 -5.51
N GLU A 177 9.51 -1.22 -6.71
CA GLU A 177 8.74 -1.14 -7.96
C GLU A 177 7.98 -2.44 -8.25
N LEU A 178 8.63 -3.59 -8.04
CA LEU A 178 7.99 -4.90 -8.16
C LEU A 178 6.85 -5.08 -7.16
N ARG A 179 7.06 -4.67 -5.89
CA ARG A 179 6.00 -4.69 -4.87
C ARG A 179 4.77 -3.88 -5.28
N LEU A 180 4.98 -2.70 -5.86
CA LEU A 180 3.88 -1.86 -6.36
C LEU A 180 3.16 -2.51 -7.55
N ALA A 181 3.90 -3.15 -8.47
CA ALA A 181 3.33 -3.87 -9.60
C ALA A 181 2.56 -5.13 -9.15
N THR A 182 3.10 -5.89 -8.18
CA THR A 182 2.41 -7.04 -7.58
C THR A 182 1.08 -6.63 -6.93
N LYS A 183 1.09 -5.54 -6.16
CA LYS A 183 -0.16 -5.02 -5.55
C LYS A 183 -1.16 -4.59 -6.63
N PHE A 184 -0.71 -3.90 -7.67
CA PHE A 184 -1.57 -3.48 -8.77
C PHE A 184 -2.20 -4.70 -9.45
N TYR A 185 -1.41 -5.71 -9.83
CA TYR A 185 -1.90 -6.92 -10.47
C TYR A 185 -2.86 -7.71 -9.57
N ARG A 186 -2.51 -7.93 -8.30
CA ARG A 186 -3.39 -8.62 -7.35
C ARG A 186 -4.75 -7.95 -7.20
N TYR A 187 -4.79 -6.63 -7.02
CA TYR A 187 -6.06 -5.91 -6.89
C TYR A 187 -6.86 -5.90 -8.20
N THR A 188 -6.20 -5.83 -9.35
CA THR A 188 -6.86 -5.98 -10.66
C THR A 188 -7.55 -7.33 -10.75
N VAL A 189 -6.84 -8.41 -10.41
CA VAL A 189 -7.41 -9.77 -10.40
C VAL A 189 -8.57 -9.88 -9.40
N GLU A 190 -8.43 -9.37 -8.19
CA GLU A 190 -9.52 -9.42 -7.18
C GLU A 190 -10.79 -8.71 -7.66
N TYR A 191 -10.66 -7.59 -8.38
CA TYR A 191 -11.82 -6.90 -8.97
C TYR A 191 -12.45 -7.63 -10.14
N LEU A 192 -11.62 -8.17 -11.03
CA LEU A 192 -12.12 -8.76 -12.27
C LEU A 192 -12.48 -10.24 -12.15
N ARG A 193 -12.06 -10.90 -11.07
CA ARG A 193 -12.32 -12.32 -10.84
C ARG A 193 -13.79 -12.73 -10.93
N PRO A 194 -14.76 -11.96 -10.41
CA PRO A 194 -16.18 -12.30 -10.57
C PRO A 194 -16.66 -12.34 -12.03
N TYR A 195 -15.89 -11.73 -12.94
CA TYR A 195 -16.22 -11.54 -14.36
C TYR A 195 -15.29 -12.32 -15.30
N THR A 196 -14.37 -13.12 -14.73
CA THR A 196 -13.35 -13.87 -15.50
C THR A 196 -13.08 -15.23 -14.87
N ASP A 197 -12.62 -16.18 -15.66
CA ASP A 197 -12.21 -17.52 -15.21
C ASP A 197 -10.79 -17.53 -14.60
N PHE A 198 -10.40 -16.49 -13.89
CA PHE A 198 -9.05 -16.39 -13.32
C PHE A 198 -8.86 -17.39 -12.18
N PRO A 199 -7.84 -18.29 -12.26
CA PRO A 199 -7.65 -19.37 -11.30
C PRO A 199 -7.41 -18.86 -9.86
N LYS A 200 -8.04 -19.50 -8.88
CA LYS A 200 -7.83 -19.17 -7.46
C LYS A 200 -6.36 -19.36 -7.05
N SER A 201 -5.70 -20.40 -7.54
CA SER A 201 -4.28 -20.68 -7.29
C SER A 201 -3.36 -19.52 -7.67
N SER A 202 -3.65 -18.83 -8.77
CA SER A 202 -2.90 -17.65 -9.20
C SER A 202 -3.10 -16.45 -8.26
N VAL A 203 -4.32 -16.29 -7.70
CA VAL A 203 -4.57 -15.26 -6.66
C VAL A 203 -3.74 -15.55 -5.40
N ASP A 204 -3.73 -16.80 -4.95
CA ASP A 204 -2.99 -17.21 -3.76
C ASP A 204 -1.48 -17.08 -3.95
N ARG A 205 -0.98 -17.36 -5.17
CA ARG A 205 0.41 -17.08 -5.55
C ARG A 205 0.72 -15.58 -5.45
N LEU A 206 -0.09 -14.71 -6.02
CA LEU A 206 0.11 -13.26 -5.93
C LEU A 206 0.08 -12.75 -4.49
N LYS A 207 -0.76 -13.33 -3.62
CA LYS A 207 -0.79 -13.01 -2.19
C LYS A 207 0.51 -13.41 -1.50
N ARG A 208 1.05 -14.61 -1.79
CA ARG A 208 2.35 -15.05 -1.22
C ARG A 208 3.48 -14.11 -1.62
N ILE A 209 3.61 -13.81 -2.92
CA ILE A 209 4.62 -12.87 -3.42
C ILE A 209 4.46 -11.49 -2.76
N GLN A 210 3.24 -10.99 -2.63
CA GLN A 210 2.98 -9.71 -1.98
C GLN A 210 3.38 -9.70 -0.50
N THR A 211 3.15 -10.80 0.23
CA THR A 211 3.55 -10.95 1.64
C THR A 211 5.07 -10.89 1.76
N GLN A 212 5.80 -11.69 0.97
CA GLN A 212 7.27 -11.69 0.97
C GLN A 212 7.84 -10.30 0.66
N LEU A 213 7.34 -9.64 -0.39
CA LEU A 213 7.73 -8.26 -0.73
C LEU A 213 7.33 -7.23 0.35
N GLY A 214 6.27 -7.51 1.11
CA GLY A 214 5.86 -6.74 2.28
C GLY A 214 6.88 -6.85 3.39
N ASP A 215 7.25 -8.05 3.78
CA ASP A 215 8.21 -8.33 4.86
C ASP A 215 9.60 -7.74 4.57
N ILE A 216 10.05 -7.83 3.31
CA ILE A 216 11.28 -7.17 2.84
C ILE A 216 11.19 -5.66 3.01
N ASN A 217 10.12 -5.04 2.51
CA ASN A 217 9.91 -3.60 2.60
C ASN A 217 9.83 -3.10 4.04
N ASP A 218 9.14 -3.81 4.90
CA ASP A 218 8.94 -3.43 6.30
C ASP A 218 10.25 -3.57 7.09
N THR A 219 11.04 -4.63 6.81
CA THR A 219 12.39 -4.80 7.37
C THR A 219 13.33 -3.69 6.88
N TYR A 220 13.30 -3.32 5.59
CA TYR A 220 14.10 -2.24 5.04
C TYR A 220 13.73 -0.89 5.68
N ASN A 221 12.45 -0.56 5.76
CA ASN A 221 12.00 0.69 6.38
C ASN A 221 12.41 0.78 7.86
N ARG A 222 12.38 -0.35 8.58
CA ARG A 222 12.84 -0.41 9.97
C ARG A 222 14.35 -0.19 10.06
N LEU A 223 15.13 -0.84 9.20
CA LEU A 223 16.58 -0.66 9.13
C LEU A 223 16.95 0.80 8.85
N ASP A 224 16.28 1.43 7.89
CA ASP A 224 16.51 2.83 7.52
C ASP A 224 16.22 3.77 8.70
N ARG A 225 15.12 3.54 9.44
CA ARG A 225 14.80 4.33 10.66
C ARG A 225 15.83 4.15 11.76
N TRP A 226 16.32 2.93 11.99
CA TRP A 226 17.39 2.69 12.97
C TRP A 226 18.68 3.41 12.59
N ARG A 227 19.02 3.48 11.31
CA ARG A 227 20.19 4.24 10.82
C ARG A 227 20.06 5.74 11.01
N LEU A 228 18.85 6.27 10.90
CA LEU A 228 18.55 7.69 11.07
C LEU A 228 18.28 8.10 12.53
N PHE A 229 18.12 7.13 13.42
CA PHE A 229 17.84 7.40 14.83
C PHE A 229 19.11 7.84 15.56
N SER A 230 19.09 9.07 16.08
CA SER A 230 20.21 9.59 16.89
C SER A 230 20.14 9.05 18.31
N VAL A 231 21.21 8.45 18.78
CA VAL A 231 21.34 7.89 20.13
C VAL A 231 22.50 8.54 20.88
N PRO A 232 22.49 8.53 22.23
CA PRO A 232 23.66 8.90 23.04
C PRO A 232 24.87 8.02 22.74
N ASP A 233 26.07 8.55 22.95
CA ASP A 233 27.35 7.87 22.62
C ASP A 233 27.51 6.51 23.30
N ASP A 234 27.03 6.37 24.53
CA ASP A 234 27.05 5.10 25.30
C ASP A 234 26.12 4.02 24.73
N GLN A 235 25.21 4.40 23.80
CA GLN A 235 24.26 3.48 23.16
C GLN A 235 24.61 3.12 21.71
N LEU A 236 25.64 3.74 21.12
CA LEU A 236 26.04 3.52 19.72
C LEU A 236 26.35 2.05 19.40
N ALA A 237 27.03 1.35 20.32
CA ALA A 237 27.36 -0.06 20.14
C ALA A 237 26.11 -0.94 20.07
N GLN A 238 25.08 -0.66 20.87
CA GLN A 238 23.81 -1.38 20.86
C GLN A 238 22.99 -1.05 19.59
N GLN A 239 22.99 0.22 19.17
CA GLN A 239 22.37 0.61 17.91
C GLN A 239 23.01 -0.14 16.73
N GLN A 240 24.33 -0.19 16.65
CA GLN A 240 25.05 -0.89 15.59
C GLN A 240 24.73 -2.40 15.58
N LYS A 241 24.54 -3.00 16.75
CA LYS A 241 24.12 -4.40 16.86
C LYS A 241 22.74 -4.63 16.25
N GLU A 242 21.77 -3.75 16.52
CA GLU A 242 20.42 -3.82 15.92
C GLU A 242 20.44 -3.60 14.40
N ILE A 243 21.20 -2.62 13.92
CA ILE A 243 21.40 -2.38 12.49
C ILE A 243 21.95 -3.63 11.82
N THR A 244 23.01 -4.22 12.35
CA THR A 244 23.62 -5.45 11.81
C THR A 244 22.63 -6.64 11.81
N ARG A 245 21.82 -6.77 12.86
CA ARG A 245 20.77 -7.79 12.93
C ARG A 245 19.72 -7.62 11.82
N LEU A 246 19.27 -6.39 11.59
CA LEU A 246 18.29 -6.08 10.55
C LEU A 246 18.86 -6.25 9.14
N GLU A 247 20.14 -5.90 8.92
CA GLU A 247 20.83 -6.14 7.65
C GLU A 247 20.89 -7.63 7.31
N LYS A 248 21.26 -8.48 8.27
CA LYS A 248 21.26 -9.94 8.11
C LYS A 248 19.86 -10.48 7.81
N LYS A 249 18.84 -9.98 8.52
CA LYS A 249 17.44 -10.36 8.27
C LYS A 249 16.99 -9.96 6.87
N LEU A 250 17.32 -8.73 6.45
CA LEU A 250 16.96 -8.22 5.12
C LEU A 250 17.63 -9.05 4.02
N SER A 251 18.92 -9.37 4.14
CA SER A 251 19.63 -10.24 3.19
C SER A 251 18.93 -11.59 3.07
N LYS A 252 18.64 -12.26 4.19
CA LYS A 252 17.94 -13.54 4.20
C LYS A 252 16.59 -13.49 3.50
N LEU A 253 15.78 -12.45 3.75
CA LEU A 253 14.47 -12.28 3.12
C LEU A 253 14.60 -12.06 1.60
N LEU A 254 15.60 -11.30 1.17
CA LEU A 254 15.87 -11.06 -0.24
C LEU A 254 16.32 -12.33 -0.97
N ASP A 255 17.08 -13.20 -0.31
CA ASP A 255 17.56 -14.46 -0.89
C ASP A 255 16.45 -15.53 -0.92
N GLN A 256 15.45 -15.44 -0.04
CA GLN A 256 14.28 -16.32 0.01
C GLN A 256 13.13 -15.90 -0.89
N LEU A 257 13.22 -14.73 -1.54
CA LEU A 257 12.15 -14.23 -2.41
C LEU A 257 11.96 -15.18 -3.60
N SER A 258 10.80 -15.81 -3.67
CA SER A 258 10.40 -16.71 -4.75
C SER A 258 9.16 -16.18 -5.47
N PHE A 259 9.08 -16.49 -6.75
CA PHE A 259 7.95 -16.13 -7.63
C PHE A 259 7.12 -17.36 -8.06
N ASP A 260 7.38 -18.50 -7.46
CA ASP A 260 6.68 -19.77 -7.75
C ASP A 260 5.33 -19.88 -7.06
#